data_ee515f68b22bfce7aa5271b842f0d097
#
_entry.id   ee515f68b22bfce7aa5271b842f0d097
#
_cell.length_a   1.000
_cell.length_b   1.000
_cell.length_c   1.000
_cell.angle_alpha   90.00
_cell.angle_beta   90.00
_cell.angle_gamma   90.00
#
_symmetry.space_group_name_H-M   'P 1'
#
loop_
_entity.id
_entity.type
_entity.pdbx_description
1 polymer ?
#
loop_
_entity_poly.entity_id
_entity_poly.type
_entity_poly.pdbx_seq_one_letter_code
_entity_poly.pdbx_strand_id
1 'polypeptide(L)'
;MYKRQAELCRKFGLPDKKQYKDYSTGMKMKLCIAVALAHHPKLLLLDEATNGLDPVMRDEVTDLLLDFTRDENHSILISSHIVSDLEKLCDTIAFLHKGRLLLCEEKDALREEYALWHGTAAQLAALDVRVYGKRVTPYGAEALVRRDAMPAGAELAPVSIEELFVLMVKGECAE
;
A
#
# COMPACT_ATOMS: atom_id res chain seq x y z
N MET A 1 5.20 22.45 23.01
CA MET A 1 5.84 21.93 21.81
C MET A 1 7.18 21.25 22.07
N TYR A 2 8.25 21.93 22.50
CA TYR A 2 9.58 21.33 22.71
C TYR A 2 9.65 20.17 23.71
N LYS A 3 8.90 20.21 24.81
CA LYS A 3 8.86 19.09 25.79
C LYS A 3 8.34 17.80 25.13
N ARG A 4 7.22 17.88 24.41
CA ARG A 4 6.62 16.71 23.74
C ARG A 4 7.49 16.18 22.62
N GLN A 5 8.13 17.06 21.84
CA GLN A 5 9.10 16.64 20.82
C GLN A 5 10.25 15.84 21.45
N ALA A 6 10.82 16.32 22.55
CA ALA A 6 11.90 15.61 23.27
C ALA A 6 11.42 14.27 23.85
N GLU A 7 10.17 14.18 24.33
CA GLU A 7 9.56 12.92 24.77
C GLU A 7 9.38 11.93 23.61
N LEU A 8 8.89 12.39 22.47
CA LEU A 8 8.76 11.58 21.26
C LEU A 8 10.11 11.12 20.72
N CYS A 9 11.11 11.99 20.67
CA CYS A 9 12.46 11.60 20.28
C CYS A 9 13.01 10.48 21.17
N ARG A 10 12.80 10.56 22.47
CA ARG A 10 13.21 9.50 23.41
C ARG A 10 12.40 8.22 23.20
N LYS A 11 11.07 8.31 23.03
CA LYS A 11 10.19 7.17 22.72
C LYS A 11 10.66 6.44 21.46
N PHE A 12 11.14 7.19 20.44
CA PHE A 12 11.61 6.65 19.17
C PHE A 12 13.08 6.22 19.18
N GLY A 13 13.74 6.27 20.34
CA GLY A 13 15.13 5.85 20.48
C GLY A 13 16.14 6.75 19.79
N LEU A 14 15.80 8.03 19.57
CA LEU A 14 16.71 8.99 18.95
C LEU A 14 17.72 9.49 19.98
N PRO A 15 19.03 9.52 19.63
CA PRO A 15 20.09 9.93 20.56
C PRO A 15 20.10 11.45 20.78
N ASP A 16 20.15 11.90 22.03
CA ASP A 16 20.10 13.32 22.42
C ASP A 16 21.30 14.16 21.95
N LYS A 17 22.46 13.53 21.76
CA LYS A 17 23.75 14.26 21.51
C LYS A 17 24.26 14.14 20.07
N LYS A 18 23.56 13.38 19.20
CA LYS A 18 23.99 13.17 17.82
C LYS A 18 23.48 14.29 16.92
N GLN A 19 24.36 14.84 16.07
CA GLN A 19 23.95 15.89 15.13
C GLN A 19 23.09 15.30 14.00
N TYR A 20 22.13 16.05 13.48
CA TYR A 20 21.23 15.62 12.41
C TYR A 20 21.96 15.10 11.15
N LYS A 21 23.10 15.71 10.81
CA LYS A 21 23.94 15.27 9.67
C LYS A 21 24.45 13.84 9.81
N ASP A 22 24.60 13.36 11.06
CA ASP A 22 25.13 12.04 11.38
C ASP A 22 23.99 10.99 11.58
N TYR A 23 22.73 11.40 11.42
CA TYR A 23 21.59 10.50 11.50
C TYR A 23 21.52 9.60 10.25
N SER A 24 21.20 8.31 10.47
CA SER A 24 20.80 7.41 9.38
C SER A 24 19.48 7.87 8.75
N THR A 25 19.16 7.35 7.57
CA THR A 25 17.88 7.65 6.90
C THR A 25 16.70 7.34 7.82
N GLY A 26 16.70 6.18 8.48
CA GLY A 26 15.65 5.79 9.43
C GLY A 26 15.56 6.71 10.65
N MET A 27 16.70 7.14 11.21
CA MET A 27 16.72 8.12 12.31
C MET A 27 16.16 9.48 11.86
N LYS A 28 16.45 9.92 10.65
CA LYS A 28 15.87 11.15 10.07
C LYS A 28 14.37 11.03 9.93
N MET A 29 13.87 9.89 9.44
CA MET A 29 12.44 9.63 9.31
C MET A 29 11.75 9.63 10.67
N LYS A 30 12.26 8.92 11.66
CA LYS A 30 11.74 8.95 13.04
C LYS A 30 11.69 10.37 13.61
N LEU A 31 12.70 11.18 13.35
CA LEU A 31 12.70 12.58 13.77
C LEU A 31 11.60 13.39 13.06
N CYS A 32 11.44 13.22 11.76
CA CYS A 32 10.35 13.88 11.01
C CYS A 32 8.97 13.51 11.58
N ILE A 33 8.73 12.23 11.85
CA ILE A 33 7.48 11.76 12.47
C ILE A 33 7.34 12.36 13.89
N ALA A 34 8.39 12.36 14.71
CA ALA A 34 8.36 12.96 16.04
C ALA A 34 7.99 14.45 16.01
N VAL A 35 8.55 15.20 15.05
CA VAL A 35 8.23 16.62 14.85
C VAL A 35 6.77 16.80 14.41
N ALA A 36 6.30 16.01 13.46
CA ALA A 36 4.92 16.06 12.98
C ALA A 36 3.92 15.74 14.13
N LEU A 37 4.17 14.71 14.90
CA LEU A 37 3.35 14.29 16.05
C LEU A 37 3.38 15.29 17.22
N ALA A 38 4.43 16.09 17.35
CA ALA A 38 4.56 17.07 18.44
C ALA A 38 3.48 18.17 18.42
N HIS A 39 2.82 18.35 17.28
CA HIS A 39 1.75 19.34 17.08
C HIS A 39 0.33 18.83 17.35
N HIS A 40 0.18 17.59 17.83
CA HIS A 40 -1.11 16.92 18.01
C HIS A 40 -1.98 16.94 16.74
N PRO A 41 -1.46 16.49 15.60
CA PRO A 41 -2.24 16.47 14.37
C PRO A 41 -3.38 15.44 14.49
N LYS A 42 -4.50 15.73 13.85
CA LYS A 42 -5.55 14.74 13.60
C LYS A 42 -5.29 13.97 12.31
N LEU A 43 -4.59 14.59 11.36
CA LEU A 43 -4.24 14.01 10.07
C LEU A 43 -2.73 14.12 9.85
N LEU A 44 -2.08 13.01 9.53
CA LEU A 44 -0.71 12.94 9.02
C LEU A 44 -0.73 12.77 7.51
N LEU A 45 0.04 13.61 6.81
CA LEU A 45 0.31 13.44 5.39
C LEU A 45 1.74 12.97 5.21
N LEU A 46 1.92 11.79 4.66
CA LEU A 46 3.22 11.13 4.53
C LEU A 46 3.48 10.76 3.06
N ASP A 47 4.57 11.28 2.52
CA ASP A 47 4.99 10.97 1.17
C ASP A 47 6.23 10.07 1.23
N GLU A 48 6.09 8.81 0.73
CA GLU A 48 7.15 7.81 0.68
C GLU A 48 7.88 7.59 2.01
N ALA A 49 7.14 7.59 3.13
CA ALA A 49 7.71 7.62 4.49
C ALA A 49 8.57 6.39 4.86
N THR A 50 8.42 5.28 4.18
CA THR A 50 9.17 4.03 4.42
C THR A 50 10.25 3.77 3.36
N ASN A 51 10.34 4.64 2.35
CA ASN A 51 11.27 4.47 1.26
C ASN A 51 12.74 4.59 1.72
N GLY A 52 13.59 3.66 1.24
CA GLY A 52 15.02 3.64 1.56
C GLY A 52 15.34 3.24 3.01
N LEU A 53 14.36 2.76 3.78
CA LEU A 53 14.59 2.17 5.09
C LEU A 53 14.97 0.69 4.96
N ASP A 54 15.87 0.21 5.82
CA ASP A 54 16.07 -1.21 5.98
C ASP A 54 14.80 -1.88 6.60
N PRO A 55 14.63 -3.20 6.50
CA PRO A 55 13.42 -3.87 6.96
C PRO A 55 13.08 -3.66 8.42
N VAL A 56 14.09 -3.59 9.31
CA VAL A 56 13.88 -3.40 10.75
C VAL A 56 13.37 -1.99 11.04
N MET A 57 14.04 -0.98 10.47
CA MET A 57 13.64 0.42 10.62
C MET A 57 12.26 0.70 10.00
N ARG A 58 11.94 0.01 8.90
CA ARG A 58 10.62 0.09 8.26
C ARG A 58 9.53 -0.43 9.18
N ASP A 59 9.73 -1.58 9.78
CA ASP A 59 8.79 -2.18 10.72
C ASP A 59 8.58 -1.28 11.95
N GLU A 60 9.65 -0.74 12.52
CA GLU A 60 9.57 0.22 13.63
C GLU A 60 8.80 1.50 13.27
N VAL A 61 8.98 2.04 12.06
CA VAL A 61 8.22 3.21 11.59
C VAL A 61 6.75 2.84 11.38
N THR A 62 6.48 1.68 10.80
CA THR A 62 5.11 1.16 10.62
C THR A 62 4.39 1.03 11.96
N ASP A 63 5.03 0.46 12.97
CA ASP A 63 4.47 0.33 14.31
C ASP A 63 4.15 1.69 14.95
N LEU A 64 5.02 2.70 14.76
CA LEU A 64 4.76 4.06 15.23
C LEU A 64 3.53 4.69 14.56
N LEU A 65 3.32 4.43 13.28
CA LEU A 65 2.18 4.93 12.53
C LEU A 65 0.90 4.19 12.94
N LEU A 66 0.94 2.88 13.16
CA LEU A 66 -0.16 2.09 13.70
C LEU A 66 -0.55 2.56 15.11
N ASP A 67 0.43 2.84 15.98
CA ASP A 67 0.18 3.41 17.32
C ASP A 67 -0.57 4.76 17.23
N PHE A 68 -0.26 5.57 16.22
CA PHE A 68 -0.94 6.86 16.03
C PHE A 68 -2.41 6.70 15.61
N THR A 69 -2.73 5.71 14.77
CA THR A 69 -4.11 5.47 14.28
C THR A 69 -4.97 4.67 15.25
N ARG A 70 -4.46 4.22 16.39
CA ARG A 70 -5.29 3.60 17.45
C ARG A 70 -6.34 4.55 18.04
N ASP A 71 -6.09 5.85 17.99
CA ASP A 71 -7.11 6.86 18.32
C ASP A 71 -7.95 7.12 17.07
N GLU A 72 -9.24 6.81 17.13
CA GLU A 72 -10.20 6.96 16.01
C GLU A 72 -10.32 8.40 15.49
N ASN A 73 -9.84 9.39 16.25
CA ASN A 73 -9.78 10.79 15.81
C ASN A 73 -8.54 11.09 14.96
N HIS A 74 -7.65 10.13 14.79
CA HIS A 74 -6.42 10.31 14.02
C HIS A 74 -6.51 9.55 12.69
N SER A 75 -5.97 10.14 11.64
CA SER A 75 -5.92 9.55 10.32
C SER A 75 -4.56 9.76 9.66
N ILE A 76 -4.20 8.86 8.76
CA ILE A 76 -2.99 8.96 7.94
C ILE A 76 -3.38 8.90 6.47
N LEU A 77 -2.86 9.83 5.68
CA LEU A 77 -2.81 9.71 4.23
C LEU A 77 -1.35 9.49 3.84
N ILE A 78 -1.05 8.32 3.32
CA ILE A 78 0.31 7.92 2.95
C ILE A 78 0.39 7.55 1.48
N SER A 79 1.44 8.04 0.80
CA SER A 79 1.86 7.51 -0.49
C SER A 79 3.01 6.53 -0.29
N SER A 80 3.01 5.43 -1.04
CA SER A 80 4.12 4.48 -1.11
C SER A 80 4.05 3.66 -2.40
N HIS A 81 5.20 3.28 -2.92
CA HIS A 81 5.31 2.27 -3.97
C HIS A 81 5.56 0.86 -3.37
N ILE A 82 5.66 0.74 -2.05
CA ILE A 82 5.84 -0.52 -1.32
C ILE A 82 4.48 -0.99 -0.84
N VAL A 83 3.84 -1.85 -1.63
CA VAL A 83 2.46 -2.29 -1.40
C VAL A 83 2.29 -3.00 -0.07
N SER A 84 3.29 -3.78 0.37
CA SER A 84 3.24 -4.46 1.67
C SER A 84 3.11 -3.53 2.87
N ASP A 85 3.64 -2.31 2.79
CA ASP A 85 3.51 -1.32 3.85
C ASP A 85 2.08 -0.74 3.87
N LEU A 86 1.51 -0.50 2.69
CA LEU A 86 0.11 -0.04 2.56
C LEU A 86 -0.87 -1.12 3.06
N GLU A 87 -0.62 -2.38 2.75
CA GLU A 87 -1.44 -3.50 3.25
C GLU A 87 -1.46 -3.60 4.77
N LYS A 88 -0.36 -3.25 5.44
CA LYS A 88 -0.27 -3.22 6.91
C LYS A 88 -0.95 -1.99 7.51
N LEU A 89 -0.75 -0.80 6.91
CA LEU A 89 -1.12 0.48 7.49
C LEU A 89 -2.52 0.97 7.12
N CYS A 90 -3.00 0.63 5.91
CA CYS A 90 -4.17 1.27 5.33
C CYS A 90 -5.38 0.36 5.33
N ASP A 91 -6.56 0.92 5.61
CA ASP A 91 -7.85 0.27 5.40
C ASP A 91 -8.36 0.51 3.99
N THR A 92 -8.14 1.71 3.45
CA THR A 92 -8.52 2.10 2.09
C THR A 92 -7.28 2.30 1.22
N ILE A 93 -7.33 1.79 0.00
CA ILE A 93 -6.25 1.87 -0.97
C ILE A 93 -6.74 2.59 -2.23
N ALA A 94 -5.94 3.54 -2.68
CA ALA A 94 -6.16 4.28 -3.92
C ALA A 94 -5.03 4.00 -4.91
N PHE A 95 -5.36 3.56 -6.13
CA PHE A 95 -4.38 3.34 -7.20
C PHE A 95 -4.32 4.55 -8.12
N LEU A 96 -3.14 5.17 -8.18
CA LEU A 96 -2.84 6.28 -9.08
C LEU A 96 -1.89 5.83 -10.19
N HIS A 97 -2.27 6.06 -11.44
CA HIS A 97 -1.42 5.79 -12.59
C HIS A 97 -1.55 6.90 -13.63
N LYS A 98 -0.43 7.42 -14.12
CA LYS A 98 -0.37 8.51 -15.13
C LYS A 98 -1.35 9.67 -14.85
N GLY A 99 -1.44 10.08 -13.57
CA GLY A 99 -2.30 11.17 -13.15
C GLY A 99 -3.79 10.83 -13.09
N ARG A 100 -4.17 9.56 -13.21
CA ARG A 100 -5.54 9.08 -13.08
C ARG A 100 -5.70 8.21 -11.84
N LEU A 101 -6.83 8.36 -11.17
CA LEU A 101 -7.27 7.47 -10.11
C LEU A 101 -7.94 6.25 -10.77
N LEU A 102 -7.33 5.06 -10.65
CA LEU A 102 -7.86 3.83 -11.21
C LEU A 102 -8.97 3.23 -10.34
N LEU A 103 -8.75 3.24 -9.03
CA LEU A 103 -9.71 2.84 -8.01
C LEU A 103 -9.38 3.48 -6.66
N CYS A 104 -10.37 3.50 -5.76
CA CYS A 104 -10.20 3.89 -4.36
C CYS A 104 -11.24 3.12 -3.55
N GLU A 105 -10.82 2.06 -2.86
CA GLU A 105 -11.69 1.11 -2.19
C GLU A 105 -11.05 0.58 -0.90
N GLU A 106 -11.83 0.00 -0.03
CA GLU A 106 -11.35 -0.76 1.13
C GLU A 106 -10.55 -1.99 0.66
N LYS A 107 -9.41 -2.24 1.29
CA LYS A 107 -8.50 -3.33 0.87
C LYS A 107 -9.15 -4.72 0.94
N ASP A 108 -10.04 -4.94 1.93
CA ASP A 108 -10.71 -6.22 2.08
C ASP A 108 -11.78 -6.40 0.99
N ALA A 109 -12.51 -5.33 0.64
CA ALA A 109 -13.43 -5.33 -0.49
C ALA A 109 -12.70 -5.65 -1.81
N LEU A 110 -11.51 -5.08 -2.03
CA LEU A 110 -10.70 -5.39 -3.21
C LEU A 110 -10.35 -6.88 -3.31
N ARG A 111 -10.00 -7.52 -2.20
CA ARG A 111 -9.68 -8.96 -2.15
C ARG A 111 -10.91 -9.85 -2.34
N GLU A 112 -12.06 -9.39 -1.89
CA GLU A 112 -13.33 -10.10 -2.04
C GLU A 112 -13.90 -9.97 -3.47
N GLU A 113 -13.81 -8.78 -4.06
CA GLU A 113 -14.38 -8.49 -5.36
C GLU A 113 -13.57 -9.03 -6.53
N TYR A 114 -12.24 -8.97 -6.44
CA TYR A 114 -11.35 -9.36 -7.53
C TYR A 114 -10.73 -10.73 -7.32
N ALA A 115 -10.42 -11.39 -8.44
CA ALA A 115 -9.74 -12.68 -8.45
C ALA A 115 -8.90 -12.86 -9.71
N LEU A 116 -7.96 -13.80 -9.63
CA LEU A 116 -7.22 -14.29 -10.77
C LEU A 116 -7.92 -15.49 -11.36
N TRP A 117 -8.25 -15.38 -12.64
CA TRP A 117 -8.65 -16.52 -13.46
C TRP A 117 -7.42 -17.07 -14.20
N HIS A 118 -7.31 -18.38 -14.26
CA HIS A 118 -6.24 -19.09 -14.98
C HIS A 118 -6.81 -19.96 -16.09
N GLY A 119 -6.13 -20.01 -17.24
CA GLY A 119 -6.52 -20.84 -18.37
C GLY A 119 -5.54 -20.75 -19.53
N THR A 120 -5.99 -21.18 -20.69
CA THR A 120 -5.24 -21.03 -21.94
C THR A 120 -5.54 -19.69 -22.61
N ALA A 121 -4.68 -19.26 -23.54
CA ALA A 121 -4.92 -18.05 -24.34
C ALA A 121 -6.23 -18.13 -25.16
N ALA A 122 -6.60 -19.32 -25.64
CA ALA A 122 -7.85 -19.54 -26.33
C ALA A 122 -9.07 -19.39 -25.41
N GLN A 123 -9.00 -19.92 -24.21
CA GLN A 123 -10.05 -19.76 -23.19
C GLN A 123 -10.19 -18.31 -22.74
N LEU A 124 -9.06 -17.60 -22.58
CA LEU A 124 -9.07 -16.16 -22.26
C LEU A 124 -9.78 -15.34 -23.35
N ALA A 125 -9.53 -15.65 -24.63
CA ALA A 125 -10.18 -14.98 -25.75
C ALA A 125 -11.69 -15.28 -25.84
N ALA A 126 -12.15 -16.38 -25.26
CA ALA A 126 -13.54 -16.80 -25.22
C ALA A 126 -14.29 -16.32 -23.96
N LEU A 127 -13.60 -15.67 -23.02
CA LEU A 127 -14.22 -15.12 -21.82
C LEU A 127 -15.16 -13.97 -22.20
N ASP A 128 -16.45 -14.14 -21.90
CA ASP A 128 -17.49 -13.11 -22.08
C ASP A 128 -17.70 -12.30 -20.77
N VAL A 129 -16.59 -11.84 -20.19
CA VAL A 129 -16.60 -10.99 -18.99
C VAL A 129 -15.56 -9.88 -19.12
N ARG A 130 -15.76 -8.79 -18.40
CA ARG A 130 -14.77 -7.71 -18.36
C ARG A 130 -13.48 -8.19 -17.71
N VAL A 131 -12.37 -8.10 -18.45
CA VAL A 131 -11.02 -8.37 -17.97
C VAL A 131 -10.35 -7.03 -17.64
N TYR A 132 -9.94 -6.86 -16.39
CA TYR A 132 -9.29 -5.63 -15.89
C TYR A 132 -7.79 -5.59 -16.15
N GLY A 133 -7.20 -6.74 -16.40
CA GLY A 133 -5.80 -6.91 -16.79
C GLY A 133 -5.53 -8.36 -17.11
N LYS A 134 -4.52 -8.61 -17.93
CA LYS A 134 -4.16 -9.96 -18.37
C LYS A 134 -2.66 -10.14 -18.51
N ARG A 135 -2.22 -11.37 -18.34
CA ARG A 135 -0.86 -11.82 -18.64
C ARG A 135 -0.94 -13.12 -19.45
N VAL A 136 -0.31 -13.14 -20.61
CA VAL A 136 -0.24 -14.34 -21.44
C VAL A 136 1.20 -14.79 -21.53
N THR A 137 1.44 -16.06 -21.27
CA THR A 137 2.75 -16.72 -21.31
C THR A 137 2.67 -17.97 -22.17
N PRO A 138 3.80 -18.59 -22.58
CA PRO A 138 3.79 -19.87 -23.28
C PRO A 138 3.15 -21.01 -22.46
N TYR A 139 3.02 -20.85 -21.17
CA TYR A 139 2.50 -21.87 -20.23
C TYR A 139 1.02 -21.70 -19.88
N GLY A 140 0.41 -20.56 -20.22
CA GLY A 140 -0.97 -20.26 -19.93
C GLY A 140 -1.27 -18.77 -19.93
N ALA A 141 -2.50 -18.45 -19.57
CA ALA A 141 -3.00 -17.09 -19.45
C ALA A 141 -3.60 -16.86 -18.05
N GLU A 142 -3.39 -15.67 -17.55
CA GLU A 142 -3.98 -15.15 -16.31
C GLU A 142 -4.80 -13.91 -16.63
N ALA A 143 -5.93 -13.74 -15.98
CA ALA A 143 -6.78 -12.57 -16.12
C ALA A 143 -7.29 -12.08 -14.76
N LEU A 144 -7.26 -10.78 -14.55
CA LEU A 144 -7.89 -10.13 -13.43
C LEU A 144 -9.37 -9.91 -13.78
N VAL A 145 -10.25 -10.52 -13.02
CA VAL A 145 -11.71 -10.49 -13.21
C VAL A 145 -12.43 -10.16 -11.90
N ARG A 146 -13.67 -9.72 -11.99
CA ARG A 146 -14.54 -9.66 -10.80
C ARG A 146 -15.17 -11.04 -10.56
N ARG A 147 -15.19 -11.43 -9.29
CA ARG A 147 -15.76 -12.73 -8.87
C ARG A 147 -17.23 -12.86 -9.21
N ASP A 148 -18.00 -11.78 -9.04
CA ASP A 148 -19.45 -11.72 -9.30
C ASP A 148 -19.81 -11.83 -10.79
N ALA A 149 -18.87 -11.48 -11.68
CA ALA A 149 -19.07 -11.60 -13.13
C ALA A 149 -18.78 -13.01 -13.68
N MET A 150 -18.10 -13.86 -12.88
CA MET A 150 -17.70 -15.19 -13.35
C MET A 150 -18.82 -16.22 -13.16
N PRO A 151 -18.93 -17.20 -14.07
CA PRO A 151 -19.92 -18.27 -13.94
C PRO A 151 -19.67 -19.12 -12.69
N ALA A 152 -20.76 -19.63 -12.11
CA ALA A 152 -20.69 -20.51 -10.96
C ALA A 152 -19.80 -21.74 -11.23
N GLY A 153 -18.84 -22.00 -10.34
CA GLY A 153 -17.89 -23.11 -10.47
C GLY A 153 -16.60 -22.78 -11.23
N ALA A 154 -16.40 -21.52 -11.66
CA ALA A 154 -15.12 -21.10 -12.21
C ALA A 154 -14.00 -21.21 -11.13
N GLU A 155 -12.89 -21.81 -11.52
CA GLU A 155 -11.70 -21.84 -10.64
C GLU A 155 -11.05 -20.46 -10.61
N LEU A 156 -11.09 -19.82 -9.43
CA LEU A 156 -10.56 -18.50 -9.20
C LEU A 156 -9.54 -18.54 -8.06
N ALA A 157 -8.35 -18.01 -8.30
CA ALA A 157 -7.33 -17.83 -7.28
C ALA A 157 -7.50 -16.46 -6.58
N PRO A 158 -7.07 -16.33 -5.32
CA PRO A 158 -6.98 -15.04 -4.66
C PRO A 158 -5.96 -14.14 -5.38
N VAL A 159 -6.19 -12.84 -5.35
CA VAL A 159 -5.26 -11.83 -5.89
C VAL A 159 -4.68 -11.00 -4.75
N SER A 160 -3.38 -10.75 -4.76
CA SER A 160 -2.75 -9.77 -3.88
C SER A 160 -3.01 -8.34 -4.38
N ILE A 161 -2.93 -7.36 -3.48
CA ILE A 161 -3.09 -5.94 -3.83
C ILE A 161 -2.02 -5.51 -4.85
N GLU A 162 -0.80 -6.04 -4.73
CA GLU A 162 0.28 -5.77 -5.68
C GLU A 162 -0.01 -6.32 -7.08
N GLU A 163 -0.47 -7.57 -7.18
CA GLU A 163 -0.84 -8.18 -8.47
C GLU A 163 -2.02 -7.48 -9.11
N LEU A 164 -3.01 -7.10 -8.30
CA LEU A 164 -4.19 -6.35 -8.74
C LEU A 164 -3.77 -5.02 -9.38
N PHE A 165 -2.92 -4.24 -8.70
CA PHE A 165 -2.37 -3.00 -9.25
C PHE A 165 -1.60 -3.23 -10.56
N VAL A 166 -0.66 -4.18 -10.56
CA VAL A 166 0.19 -4.47 -11.74
C VAL A 166 -0.65 -4.90 -12.94
N LEU A 167 -1.67 -5.72 -12.73
CA LEU A 167 -2.56 -6.18 -13.81
C LEU A 167 -3.45 -5.06 -14.33
N MET A 168 -4.03 -4.23 -13.44
CA MET A 168 -4.82 -3.06 -13.86
C MET A 168 -4.01 -2.08 -14.71
N VAL A 169 -2.80 -1.74 -14.26
CA VAL A 169 -1.90 -0.83 -15.01
C VAL A 169 -1.53 -1.40 -16.37
N LYS A 170 -1.27 -2.70 -16.47
CA LYS A 170 -0.97 -3.37 -17.75
C LYS A 170 -2.20 -3.50 -18.64
N GLY A 171 -3.38 -3.63 -18.05
CA GLY A 171 -4.66 -3.65 -18.78
C GLY A 171 -4.94 -2.32 -19.48
N GLU A 172 -4.71 -1.19 -18.81
CA GLU A 172 -4.86 0.15 -19.43
C GLU A 172 -3.86 0.44 -20.56
N CYS A 173 -2.70 -0.20 -20.54
CA CYS A 173 -1.71 -0.04 -21.61
C CYS A 173 -2.02 -0.87 -22.88
N ALA A 174 -3.09 -1.68 -22.87
CA ALA A 174 -3.46 -2.59 -23.97
C ALA A 174 -4.64 -2.08 -24.81
N GLU A 175 -5.21 -0.91 -24.48
CA GLU A 175 -6.16 -0.15 -25.29
C GLU A 175 -5.41 0.94 -26.09
#